data_e29daa5d13890c095709f1683cfa9d13
#
_entry.id   e29daa5d13890c095709f1683cfa9d13
#
_cell.length_a   1.000
_cell.length_b   1.000
_cell.length_c   1.000
_cell.angle_alpha   90.00
_cell.angle_beta   90.00
_cell.angle_gamma   90.00
#
_symmetry.space_group_name_H-M   'P 1'
#
loop_
_entity.id
_entity.type
_entity.pdbx_description
1 polymer ?
#
loop_
_entity_poly.entity_id
_entity_poly.type
_entity_poly.pdbx_seq_one_letter_code
_entity_poly.pdbx_strand_id
1 'polypeptide(L)'
;MKIGLIKEGKTPPDKRVALSPKQCKWIKEKYPNVELVAQKSPIRKYKDQDYLNEGIKVVDDVSNCDVLLGVKEVPIDELIPNKKYFFFSHTFKKQPYNRKLLQAIIEKNIQLIDWETITNIKGQRLIAFGRFAGIVGCYNGLLGYGVKSKRYSLKRAHLCEDRQEMEEELEKLNLPKGFKLVITGGGRVGKGALEVIAKTNIQKVSPEDFLYKEFNFPVYTQLDVEDYVSRKDNKSFDKSAFFNDPTGHSSTFMKYAKVADLYVACHYWDNRSPFIFTRKDMQHPNWNIS
;
A
#
# COMPACT_ATOMS: atom_id res chain seq x y z
N MET A 1 -13.40 28.85 9.17
CA MET A 1 -12.98 28.01 8.02
C MET A 1 -13.89 26.80 7.96
N LYS A 2 -14.47 26.55 6.79
CA LYS A 2 -15.36 25.40 6.59
C LYS A 2 -14.69 24.36 5.68
N ILE A 3 -14.63 23.12 6.15
CA ILE A 3 -13.99 22.00 5.46
C ILE A 3 -15.05 20.98 5.06
N GLY A 4 -15.06 20.60 3.78
CA GLY A 4 -15.95 19.57 3.24
C GLY A 4 -15.17 18.28 2.94
N LEU A 5 -15.62 17.14 3.48
CA LEU A 5 -15.19 15.83 3.03
C LEU A 5 -16.00 15.48 1.79
N ILE A 6 -15.37 15.39 0.63
CA ILE A 6 -16.07 15.09 -0.62
C ILE A 6 -16.34 13.59 -0.75
N LYS A 7 -17.38 13.25 -1.49
CA LYS A 7 -17.59 11.89 -1.97
C LYS A 7 -16.52 11.54 -3.01
N GLU A 8 -16.08 10.29 -3.05
CA GLU A 8 -15.17 9.82 -4.10
C GLU A 8 -15.97 9.55 -5.39
N GLY A 9 -15.57 10.19 -6.49
CA GLY A 9 -16.21 10.06 -7.80
C GLY A 9 -15.44 9.21 -8.81
N LYS A 10 -14.23 8.73 -8.44
CA LYS A 10 -13.37 7.97 -9.35
C LYS A 10 -13.93 6.59 -9.71
N THR A 11 -13.68 6.16 -10.96
CA THR A 11 -13.92 4.80 -11.43
C THR A 11 -12.57 4.07 -11.61
N PRO A 12 -12.38 2.84 -11.06
CA PRO A 12 -13.31 2.10 -10.21
C PRO A 12 -13.55 2.79 -8.85
N PRO A 13 -14.71 2.51 -8.18
CA PRO A 13 -15.08 3.19 -6.94
C PRO A 13 -14.06 3.01 -5.83
N ASP A 14 -13.72 4.11 -5.14
CA ASP A 14 -12.89 4.10 -3.93
C ASP A 14 -13.77 4.32 -2.71
N LYS A 15 -13.68 3.42 -1.73
CA LYS A 15 -14.48 3.47 -0.50
C LYS A 15 -13.79 4.18 0.66
N ARG A 16 -12.54 4.60 0.47
CA ARG A 16 -11.76 5.29 1.50
C ARG A 16 -12.33 6.69 1.77
N VAL A 17 -11.95 7.25 2.90
CA VAL A 17 -12.29 8.61 3.31
C VAL A 17 -11.03 9.34 3.74
N ALA A 18 -10.98 10.64 3.53
CA ALA A 18 -9.86 11.46 3.98
C ALA A 18 -9.77 11.52 5.51
N LEU A 19 -10.91 11.56 6.20
CA LEU A 19 -11.04 11.54 7.65
C LEU A 19 -12.18 10.60 8.08
N SER A 20 -11.93 9.74 9.04
CA SER A 20 -12.98 8.93 9.67
C SER A 20 -13.92 9.81 10.53
N PRO A 21 -15.14 9.35 10.86
CA PRO A 21 -16.06 10.08 11.75
C PRO A 21 -15.41 10.49 13.07
N LYS A 22 -14.68 9.58 13.73
CA LYS A 22 -13.96 9.85 14.99
C LYS A 22 -12.87 10.93 14.83
N GLN A 23 -12.14 10.92 13.70
CA GLN A 23 -11.15 11.96 13.42
C GLN A 23 -11.81 13.32 13.20
N CYS A 24 -12.95 13.35 12.52
CA CYS A 24 -13.72 14.58 12.34
C CYS A 24 -14.19 15.16 13.68
N LYS A 25 -14.71 14.31 14.58
CA LYS A 25 -15.08 14.72 15.94
C LYS A 25 -13.90 15.30 16.70
N TRP A 26 -12.77 14.60 16.69
CA TRP A 26 -11.55 15.06 17.34
C TRP A 26 -11.09 16.43 16.83
N ILE A 27 -11.13 16.67 15.51
CA ILE A 27 -10.80 17.97 14.91
C ILE A 27 -11.76 19.05 15.38
N LYS A 28 -13.07 18.77 15.38
CA LYS A 28 -14.10 19.69 15.83
C LYS A 28 -13.94 20.10 17.29
N GLU A 29 -13.59 19.16 18.16
CA GLU A 29 -13.33 19.40 19.59
C GLU A 29 -12.05 20.22 19.79
N LYS A 30 -10.98 19.88 19.07
CA LYS A 30 -9.68 20.53 19.21
C LYS A 30 -9.61 21.91 18.55
N TYR A 31 -10.38 22.13 17.48
CA TYR A 31 -10.38 23.36 16.70
C TYR A 31 -11.81 23.91 16.52
N PRO A 32 -12.40 24.54 17.56
CA PRO A 32 -13.81 24.98 17.54
C PRO A 32 -14.16 25.96 16.40
N ASN A 33 -13.16 26.67 15.88
CA ASN A 33 -13.31 27.60 14.75
C ASN A 33 -13.33 26.92 13.37
N VAL A 34 -13.23 25.58 13.33
CA VAL A 34 -13.30 24.79 12.11
C VAL A 34 -14.65 24.08 12.03
N GLU A 35 -15.44 24.44 11.04
CA GLU A 35 -16.66 23.71 10.69
C GLU A 35 -16.30 22.54 9.75
N LEU A 36 -16.73 21.33 10.11
CA LEU A 36 -16.57 20.12 9.30
C LEU A 36 -17.92 19.62 8.85
N VAL A 37 -18.04 19.34 7.54
CA VAL A 37 -19.21 18.66 6.96
C VAL A 37 -18.73 17.50 6.09
N ALA A 38 -19.55 16.44 5.97
CA ALA A 38 -19.30 15.34 5.06
C ALA A 38 -20.34 15.38 3.91
N GLN A 39 -19.87 15.28 2.68
CA GLN A 39 -20.77 15.15 1.55
C GLN A 39 -21.43 13.76 1.57
N LYS A 40 -22.72 13.67 1.31
CA LYS A 40 -23.49 12.43 1.23
C LYS A 40 -22.84 11.45 0.23
N SER A 41 -22.68 10.19 0.63
CA SER A 41 -22.05 9.20 -0.22
C SER A 41 -22.60 7.79 0.01
N PRO A 42 -23.12 7.14 -1.04
CA PRO A 42 -23.62 5.77 -0.94
C PRO A 42 -22.52 4.71 -0.93
N ILE A 43 -21.28 5.06 -1.30
CA ILE A 43 -20.21 4.08 -1.55
C ILE A 43 -19.11 4.05 -0.49
N ARG A 44 -18.92 5.13 0.29
CA ARG A 44 -17.82 5.20 1.24
C ARG A 44 -17.93 4.13 2.35
N LYS A 45 -16.80 3.73 2.91
CA LYS A 45 -16.74 2.70 3.97
C LYS A 45 -17.54 3.09 5.20
N TYR A 46 -17.36 4.32 5.69
CA TYR A 46 -18.16 4.88 6.77
C TYR A 46 -19.45 5.45 6.19
N LYS A 47 -20.60 5.00 6.73
CA LYS A 47 -21.93 5.44 6.27
C LYS A 47 -22.20 6.89 6.70
N ASP A 48 -23.17 7.51 6.07
CA ASP A 48 -23.62 8.87 6.45
C ASP A 48 -24.00 8.91 7.93
N GLN A 49 -24.68 7.87 8.43
CA GLN A 49 -25.08 7.76 9.83
C GLN A 49 -23.88 7.74 10.80
N ASP A 50 -22.75 7.17 10.43
CA ASP A 50 -21.57 7.14 11.28
C ASP A 50 -21.04 8.55 11.54
N TYR A 51 -21.08 9.43 10.53
CA TYR A 51 -20.73 10.85 10.68
C TYR A 51 -21.74 11.61 11.54
N LEU A 52 -23.04 11.39 11.31
CA LEU A 52 -24.11 12.00 12.10
C LEU A 52 -24.00 11.61 13.58
N ASN A 53 -23.71 10.36 13.90
CA ASN A 53 -23.52 9.86 15.25
C ASN A 53 -22.36 10.55 16.00
N GLU A 54 -21.32 11.01 15.26
CA GLU A 54 -20.21 11.78 15.83
C GLU A 54 -20.45 13.31 15.75
N GLY A 55 -21.69 13.73 15.45
CA GLY A 55 -22.10 15.14 15.42
C GLY A 55 -21.54 15.92 14.22
N ILE A 56 -21.20 15.21 13.12
CA ILE A 56 -20.76 15.82 11.86
C ILE A 56 -21.96 15.90 10.90
N LYS A 57 -22.26 17.09 10.41
CA LYS A 57 -23.34 17.29 9.44
C LYS A 57 -23.04 16.57 8.13
N VAL A 58 -24.03 15.89 7.57
CA VAL A 58 -23.98 15.33 6.21
C VAL A 58 -24.81 16.23 5.29
N VAL A 59 -24.20 16.62 4.18
CA VAL A 59 -24.78 17.59 3.22
C VAL A 59 -24.72 17.04 1.79
N ASP A 60 -25.64 17.47 0.94
CA ASP A 60 -25.60 17.10 -0.48
C ASP A 60 -24.58 17.96 -1.26
N ASP A 61 -24.45 19.23 -0.90
CA ASP A 61 -23.58 20.20 -1.56
C ASP A 61 -22.49 20.73 -0.63
N VAL A 62 -21.26 20.78 -1.13
CA VAL A 62 -20.06 21.27 -0.44
C VAL A 62 -19.49 22.53 -1.09
N SER A 63 -20.21 23.16 -2.01
CA SER A 63 -19.78 24.36 -2.73
C SER A 63 -19.51 25.56 -1.82
N ASN A 64 -20.15 25.61 -0.65
CA ASN A 64 -19.96 26.63 0.38
C ASN A 64 -18.77 26.36 1.32
N CYS A 65 -17.98 25.29 1.10
CA CYS A 65 -16.79 24.99 1.89
C CYS A 65 -15.57 25.73 1.32
N ASP A 66 -14.66 26.14 2.21
CA ASP A 66 -13.39 26.80 1.83
C ASP A 66 -12.34 25.79 1.34
N VAL A 67 -12.36 24.61 1.94
CA VAL A 67 -11.39 23.52 1.71
C VAL A 67 -12.15 22.21 1.49
N LEU A 68 -11.73 21.45 0.49
CA LEU A 68 -12.34 20.17 0.12
C LEU A 68 -11.31 19.04 0.24
N LEU A 69 -11.64 18.03 1.04
CA LEU A 69 -10.77 16.89 1.32
C LEU A 69 -11.30 15.62 0.64
N GLY A 70 -10.54 15.07 -0.27
CA GLY A 70 -10.77 13.78 -0.91
C GLY A 70 -9.57 12.85 -0.76
N VAL A 71 -9.68 11.64 -1.29
CA VAL A 71 -8.59 10.66 -1.35
C VAL A 71 -8.05 10.53 -2.76
N LYS A 72 -8.91 10.33 -3.75
CA LYS A 72 -8.54 10.09 -5.15
C LYS A 72 -8.84 11.29 -6.05
N GLU A 73 -8.39 11.18 -7.30
CA GLU A 73 -8.63 12.20 -8.31
C GLU A 73 -10.12 12.49 -8.43
N VAL A 74 -10.47 13.76 -8.31
CA VAL A 74 -11.85 14.24 -8.50
C VAL A 74 -12.16 14.27 -10.00
N PRO A 75 -13.31 13.76 -10.47
CA PRO A 75 -13.75 13.92 -11.85
C PRO A 75 -13.77 15.39 -12.26
N ILE A 76 -13.35 15.67 -13.48
CA ILE A 76 -13.16 17.06 -13.98
C ILE A 76 -14.46 17.87 -13.92
N ASP A 77 -15.58 17.23 -14.20
CA ASP A 77 -16.93 17.80 -14.17
C ASP A 77 -17.44 18.07 -12.74
N GLU A 78 -16.91 17.36 -11.74
CA GLU A 78 -17.23 17.55 -10.32
C GLU A 78 -16.30 18.58 -9.63
N LEU A 79 -15.28 19.10 -10.31
CA LEU A 79 -14.37 20.10 -9.75
C LEU A 79 -15.09 21.47 -9.61
N ILE A 80 -15.14 21.98 -8.38
CA ILE A 80 -15.72 23.28 -8.03
C ILE A 80 -14.64 24.37 -8.17
N PRO A 81 -14.87 25.42 -8.99
CA PRO A 81 -13.88 26.49 -9.19
C PRO A 81 -13.55 27.28 -7.92
N ASN A 82 -12.36 27.86 -7.88
CA ASN A 82 -11.88 28.77 -6.81
C ASN A 82 -11.80 28.10 -5.42
N LYS A 83 -11.63 26.78 -5.34
CA LYS A 83 -11.52 26.02 -4.08
C LYS A 83 -10.11 25.57 -3.79
N LYS A 84 -9.86 25.23 -2.52
CA LYS A 84 -8.67 24.53 -2.07
C LYS A 84 -9.00 23.05 -1.97
N TYR A 85 -8.25 22.20 -2.68
CA TYR A 85 -8.46 20.76 -2.68
C TYR A 85 -7.27 20.01 -2.13
N PHE A 86 -7.55 18.96 -1.38
CA PHE A 86 -6.57 17.98 -0.95
C PHE A 86 -6.97 16.60 -1.47
N PHE A 87 -6.18 16.02 -2.36
CA PHE A 87 -6.34 14.63 -2.84
C PHE A 87 -5.05 14.13 -3.50
N PHE A 88 -4.94 12.82 -3.75
CA PHE A 88 -3.86 12.22 -4.54
C PHE A 88 -4.14 12.42 -6.01
N SER A 89 -3.63 13.48 -6.60
CA SER A 89 -3.85 13.81 -8.01
C SER A 89 -2.93 13.06 -8.96
N HIS A 90 -1.74 12.68 -8.49
CA HIS A 90 -0.64 12.12 -9.29
C HIS A 90 -0.19 13.02 -10.45
N THR A 91 -0.66 14.26 -10.55
CA THR A 91 -0.34 15.19 -11.65
C THR A 91 1.14 15.55 -11.68
N PHE A 92 1.81 15.65 -10.52
CA PHE A 92 3.24 15.93 -10.42
C PHE A 92 4.11 14.83 -11.09
N LYS A 93 3.59 13.62 -11.29
CA LYS A 93 4.27 12.53 -12.01
C LYS A 93 4.29 12.74 -13.53
N LYS A 94 3.61 13.75 -14.03
CA LYS A 94 3.54 14.12 -15.46
C LYS A 94 3.10 13.00 -16.39
N GLN A 95 2.30 12.06 -15.88
CA GLN A 95 1.75 10.97 -16.67
C GLN A 95 0.68 11.51 -17.64
N PRO A 96 0.69 11.11 -18.91
CA PRO A 96 -0.19 11.70 -19.95
C PRO A 96 -1.67 11.69 -19.60
N TYR A 97 -2.17 10.64 -18.95
CA TYR A 97 -3.59 10.51 -18.58
C TYR A 97 -4.05 11.56 -17.56
N ASN A 98 -3.14 12.11 -16.73
CA ASN A 98 -3.45 13.14 -15.73
C ASN A 98 -3.35 14.56 -16.27
N ARG A 99 -2.96 14.75 -17.54
CA ARG A 99 -2.78 16.10 -18.13
C ARG A 99 -4.09 16.91 -18.13
N LYS A 100 -5.20 16.27 -18.52
CA LYS A 100 -6.52 16.93 -18.56
C LYS A 100 -6.97 17.38 -17.16
N LEU A 101 -6.71 16.58 -16.14
CA LEU A 101 -7.02 16.95 -14.76
C LEU A 101 -6.22 18.20 -14.34
N LEU A 102 -4.93 18.23 -14.61
CA LEU A 102 -4.09 19.39 -14.28
C LEU A 102 -4.54 20.65 -15.01
N GLN A 103 -4.89 20.56 -16.30
CA GLN A 103 -5.43 21.67 -17.08
C GLN A 103 -6.72 22.22 -16.47
N ALA A 104 -7.66 21.33 -16.12
CA ALA A 104 -8.92 21.73 -15.49
C ALA A 104 -8.72 22.39 -14.11
N ILE A 105 -7.76 21.91 -13.33
CA ILE A 105 -7.39 22.53 -12.04
C ILE A 105 -6.91 23.98 -12.24
N ILE A 106 -6.08 24.20 -13.25
CA ILE A 106 -5.56 25.55 -13.59
C ILE A 106 -6.68 26.44 -14.11
N GLU A 107 -7.48 25.98 -15.08
CA GLU A 107 -8.59 26.69 -15.67
C GLU A 107 -9.65 27.11 -14.64
N LYS A 108 -9.93 26.24 -13.67
CA LYS A 108 -10.91 26.49 -12.60
C LYS A 108 -10.32 27.27 -11.42
N ASN A 109 -9.09 27.76 -11.51
CA ASN A 109 -8.39 28.52 -10.46
C ASN A 109 -8.42 27.78 -9.11
N ILE A 110 -8.13 26.47 -9.12
CA ILE A 110 -8.12 25.60 -7.94
C ILE A 110 -6.73 25.60 -7.33
N GLN A 111 -6.63 25.78 -6.00
CA GLN A 111 -5.42 25.51 -5.24
C GLN A 111 -5.38 24.02 -4.86
N LEU A 112 -4.57 23.25 -5.58
CA LEU A 112 -4.38 21.82 -5.29
C LEU A 112 -3.23 21.62 -4.31
N ILE A 113 -3.50 20.87 -3.24
CA ILE A 113 -2.51 20.33 -2.32
C ILE A 113 -2.53 18.81 -2.47
N ASP A 114 -1.57 18.26 -3.21
CA ASP A 114 -1.48 16.81 -3.39
C ASP A 114 -0.93 16.14 -2.13
N TRP A 115 -1.67 15.17 -1.56
CA TRP A 115 -1.24 14.41 -0.39
C TRP A 115 0.15 13.77 -0.57
N GLU A 116 0.49 13.40 -1.81
CA GLU A 116 1.75 12.72 -2.11
C GLU A 116 2.97 13.65 -2.01
N THR A 117 2.77 14.95 -2.14
CA THR A 117 3.86 15.95 -2.10
C THR A 117 4.11 16.53 -0.71
N ILE A 118 3.28 16.20 0.28
CA ILE A 118 3.47 16.67 1.65
C ILE A 118 4.61 15.90 2.31
N THR A 119 5.69 16.61 2.63
CA THR A 119 6.91 16.04 3.22
C THR A 119 7.28 16.73 4.53
N ASN A 120 8.10 16.06 5.34
CA ASN A 120 8.78 16.68 6.46
C ASN A 120 10.06 17.42 5.99
N ILE A 121 10.76 18.06 6.94
CA ILE A 121 12.00 18.80 6.66
C ILE A 121 13.12 17.93 6.07
N LYS A 122 13.04 16.61 6.19
CA LYS A 122 13.97 15.63 5.63
C LYS A 122 13.53 15.11 4.25
N GLY A 123 12.52 15.71 3.63
CA GLY A 123 11.95 15.26 2.36
C GLY A 123 11.16 13.95 2.41
N GLN A 124 10.89 13.40 3.60
CA GLN A 124 10.14 12.16 3.73
C GLN A 124 8.64 12.44 3.63
N ARG A 125 7.93 11.68 2.80
CA ARG A 125 6.48 11.79 2.65
C ARG A 125 5.77 11.51 3.97
N LEU A 126 4.90 12.44 4.39
CA LEU A 126 4.09 12.30 5.60
C LEU A 126 2.89 11.38 5.38
N ILE A 127 2.26 11.46 4.21
CA ILE A 127 1.09 10.66 3.85
C ILE A 127 1.49 9.63 2.80
N ALA A 128 1.43 8.35 3.18
CA ALA A 128 1.77 7.23 2.31
C ALA A 128 1.09 5.95 2.80
N PHE A 129 0.73 5.08 1.86
CA PHE A 129 0.04 3.81 2.14
C PHE A 129 0.97 2.59 2.18
N GLY A 130 2.29 2.78 2.26
CA GLY A 130 3.27 1.68 2.21
C GLY A 130 3.01 0.58 3.26
N ARG A 131 2.70 0.96 4.51
CA ARG A 131 2.34 -0.01 5.56
C ARG A 131 1.13 -0.85 5.14
N PHE A 132 0.06 -0.22 4.69
CA PHE A 132 -1.15 -0.92 4.24
C PHE A 132 -0.94 -1.73 2.97
N ALA A 133 -0.06 -1.27 2.06
CA ALA A 133 0.33 -2.07 0.89
C ALA A 133 1.00 -3.38 1.32
N GLY A 134 1.86 -3.33 2.34
CA GLY A 134 2.49 -4.54 2.91
C GLY A 134 1.48 -5.47 3.58
N ILE A 135 0.56 -4.92 4.39
CA ILE A 135 -0.50 -5.70 5.04
C ILE A 135 -1.35 -6.42 3.99
N VAL A 136 -1.94 -5.69 3.06
CA VAL A 136 -2.83 -6.28 2.05
C VAL A 136 -2.06 -7.16 1.06
N GLY A 137 -0.83 -6.77 0.69
CA GLY A 137 0.01 -7.53 -0.23
C GLY A 137 0.40 -8.90 0.34
N CYS A 138 0.85 -8.95 1.59
CA CYS A 138 1.18 -10.20 2.27
C CYS A 138 -0.05 -11.11 2.43
N TYR A 139 -1.17 -10.54 2.89
CA TYR A 139 -2.44 -11.27 3.00
C TYR A 139 -2.88 -11.85 1.65
N ASN A 140 -2.83 -11.05 0.58
CA ASN A 140 -3.19 -11.51 -0.77
C ASN A 140 -2.21 -12.57 -1.30
N GLY A 141 -0.94 -12.51 -0.92
CA GLY A 141 0.04 -13.57 -1.22
C GLY A 141 -0.39 -14.90 -0.60
N LEU A 142 -0.72 -14.90 0.70
CA LEU A 142 -1.24 -16.08 1.40
C LEU A 142 -2.56 -16.57 0.79
N LEU A 143 -3.49 -15.66 0.48
CA LEU A 143 -4.73 -16.00 -0.22
C LEU A 143 -4.45 -16.66 -1.58
N GLY A 144 -3.54 -16.09 -2.37
CA GLY A 144 -3.15 -16.62 -3.67
C GLY A 144 -2.55 -18.03 -3.57
N TYR A 145 -1.69 -18.25 -2.58
CA TYR A 145 -1.15 -19.58 -2.29
C TYR A 145 -2.25 -20.59 -1.95
N GLY A 146 -3.21 -20.21 -1.09
CA GLY A 146 -4.37 -21.06 -0.75
C GLY A 146 -5.18 -21.46 -1.96
N VAL A 147 -5.48 -20.50 -2.85
CA VAL A 147 -6.23 -20.75 -4.09
C VAL A 147 -5.45 -21.69 -5.01
N LYS A 148 -4.15 -21.45 -5.22
CA LYS A 148 -3.30 -22.28 -6.11
C LYS A 148 -3.12 -23.69 -5.57
N SER A 149 -2.82 -23.82 -4.28
CA SER A 149 -2.60 -25.11 -3.62
C SER A 149 -3.89 -25.88 -3.31
N LYS A 150 -5.07 -25.22 -3.39
CA LYS A 150 -6.40 -25.74 -3.01
C LYS A 150 -6.47 -26.22 -1.54
N ARG A 151 -5.60 -25.71 -0.65
CA ARG A 151 -5.51 -26.14 0.73
C ARG A 151 -6.45 -25.39 1.66
N TYR A 152 -6.74 -24.12 1.36
CA TYR A 152 -7.62 -23.24 2.13
C TYR A 152 -8.12 -22.09 1.25
N SER A 153 -9.13 -21.38 1.72
CA SER A 153 -9.66 -20.19 1.06
C SER A 153 -9.82 -19.07 2.08
N LEU A 154 -9.36 -17.88 1.76
CA LEU A 154 -9.52 -16.67 2.56
C LEU A 154 -10.51 -15.71 1.87
N LYS A 155 -11.28 -14.97 2.66
CA LYS A 155 -12.08 -13.85 2.15
C LYS A 155 -11.15 -12.77 1.59
N ARG A 156 -11.48 -12.19 0.43
CA ARG A 156 -10.67 -11.12 -0.15
C ARG A 156 -10.62 -9.92 0.78
N ALA A 157 -9.44 -9.32 1.00
CA ALA A 157 -9.25 -8.21 1.95
C ALA A 157 -10.23 -7.04 1.76
N HIS A 158 -10.59 -6.69 0.50
CA HIS A 158 -11.54 -5.60 0.22
C HIS A 158 -13.00 -5.95 0.50
N LEU A 159 -13.31 -7.22 0.79
CA LEU A 159 -14.63 -7.69 1.19
C LEU A 159 -14.75 -7.82 2.71
N CYS A 160 -13.62 -7.79 3.45
CA CYS A 160 -13.65 -7.78 4.90
C CYS A 160 -14.22 -6.45 5.41
N GLU A 161 -14.96 -6.52 6.51
CA GLU A 161 -15.53 -5.34 7.15
C GLU A 161 -14.42 -4.41 7.66
N ASP A 162 -13.41 -4.99 8.30
CA ASP A 162 -12.27 -4.27 8.82
C ASP A 162 -10.99 -5.14 8.86
N ARG A 163 -9.98 -4.64 9.53
CA ARG A 163 -8.71 -5.35 9.72
C ARG A 163 -8.88 -6.56 10.63
N GLN A 164 -9.74 -6.48 11.63
CA GLN A 164 -9.95 -7.58 12.58
C GLN A 164 -10.50 -8.81 11.84
N GLU A 165 -11.54 -8.65 11.04
CA GLU A 165 -12.08 -9.73 10.22
C GLU A 165 -11.02 -10.31 9.26
N MET A 166 -10.20 -9.44 8.67
CA MET A 166 -9.09 -9.90 7.82
C MET A 166 -8.05 -10.72 8.60
N GLU A 167 -7.77 -10.37 9.86
CA GLU A 167 -6.86 -11.13 10.73
C GLU A 167 -7.48 -12.46 11.17
N GLU A 168 -8.78 -12.49 11.47
CA GLU A 168 -9.52 -13.71 11.78
C GLU A 168 -9.53 -14.72 10.61
N GLU A 169 -9.58 -14.25 9.37
CA GLU A 169 -9.45 -15.11 8.19
C GLU A 169 -8.12 -15.89 8.15
N LEU A 170 -7.04 -15.35 8.74
CA LEU A 170 -5.73 -16.02 8.79
C LEU A 170 -5.75 -17.30 9.65
N GLU A 171 -6.72 -17.47 10.53
CA GLU A 171 -6.92 -18.71 11.30
C GLU A 171 -7.23 -19.92 10.40
N LYS A 172 -7.74 -19.67 9.19
CA LYS A 172 -8.02 -20.70 8.17
C LYS A 172 -6.78 -21.22 7.45
N LEU A 173 -5.60 -20.62 7.71
CA LEU A 173 -4.37 -21.05 7.04
C LEU A 173 -4.04 -22.52 7.32
N ASN A 174 -3.90 -23.28 6.26
CA ASN A 174 -3.46 -24.68 6.29
C ASN A 174 -2.21 -24.82 5.42
N LEU A 175 -1.09 -24.30 5.93
CA LEU A 175 0.21 -24.35 5.26
C LEU A 175 0.84 -25.72 5.43
N PRO A 176 1.56 -26.26 4.43
CA PRO A 176 2.26 -27.53 4.56
C PRO A 176 3.42 -27.41 5.57
N LYS A 177 3.81 -28.54 6.13
CA LYS A 177 5.08 -28.63 6.87
C LYS A 177 6.22 -28.22 5.95
N GLY A 178 7.14 -27.42 6.47
CA GLY A 178 8.28 -26.91 5.71
C GLY A 178 7.94 -25.79 4.70
N PHE A 179 6.72 -25.24 4.71
CA PHE A 179 6.38 -24.07 3.89
C PHE A 179 7.36 -22.92 4.12
N LYS A 180 7.89 -22.35 3.04
CA LYS A 180 8.91 -21.30 3.06
C LYS A 180 8.43 -20.04 2.38
N LEU A 181 8.31 -18.95 3.14
CA LEU A 181 7.95 -17.61 2.65
C LEU A 181 9.14 -16.68 2.68
N VAL A 182 9.46 -16.04 1.55
CA VAL A 182 10.53 -15.03 1.47
C VAL A 182 9.96 -13.64 1.29
N ILE A 183 10.44 -12.67 2.08
CA ILE A 183 10.05 -11.27 2.03
C ILE A 183 11.29 -10.44 1.72
N THR A 184 11.23 -9.53 0.76
CA THR A 184 12.31 -8.59 0.48
C THR A 184 11.99 -7.19 0.98
N GLY A 185 12.97 -6.52 1.62
CA GLY A 185 12.86 -5.14 2.09
C GLY A 185 12.36 -4.96 3.51
N GLY A 186 13.02 -4.06 4.24
CA GLY A 186 12.75 -3.71 5.65
C GLY A 186 12.02 -2.37 5.85
N GLY A 187 11.54 -1.74 4.77
CA GLY A 187 10.85 -0.45 4.81
C GLY A 187 9.41 -0.52 5.34
N ARG A 188 8.63 0.54 5.09
CA ARG A 188 7.21 0.62 5.55
C ARG A 188 6.37 -0.53 5.02
N VAL A 189 6.61 -0.98 3.79
CA VAL A 189 5.90 -2.10 3.17
C VAL A 189 6.27 -3.41 3.87
N GLY A 190 7.57 -3.69 4.05
CA GLY A 190 8.03 -4.87 4.77
C GLY A 190 7.49 -4.96 6.20
N LYS A 191 7.51 -3.83 6.93
CA LYS A 191 6.91 -3.78 8.27
C LYS A 191 5.42 -4.12 8.26
N GLY A 192 4.67 -3.63 7.26
CA GLY A 192 3.27 -3.99 7.09
C GLY A 192 3.06 -5.48 6.80
N ALA A 193 3.90 -6.10 5.96
CA ALA A 193 3.85 -7.52 5.71
C ALA A 193 4.10 -8.35 6.98
N LEU A 194 5.08 -7.92 7.79
CA LEU A 194 5.39 -8.58 9.06
C LEU A 194 4.24 -8.51 10.09
N GLU A 195 3.41 -7.47 10.05
CA GLU A 195 2.22 -7.40 10.91
C GLU A 195 1.21 -8.52 10.59
N VAL A 196 1.09 -8.93 9.33
CA VAL A 196 0.27 -10.08 8.93
C VAL A 196 0.92 -11.38 9.38
N ILE A 197 2.22 -11.54 9.14
CA ILE A 197 2.96 -12.74 9.56
C ILE A 197 2.88 -12.95 11.08
N ALA A 198 2.94 -11.87 11.87
CA ALA A 198 2.82 -11.93 13.34
C ALA A 198 1.46 -12.47 13.84
N LYS A 199 0.44 -12.55 12.96
CA LYS A 199 -0.87 -13.15 13.23
C LYS A 199 -0.99 -14.60 12.76
N THR A 200 0.13 -15.20 12.37
CA THR A 200 0.21 -16.58 11.87
C THR A 200 1.21 -17.38 12.72
N ASN A 201 1.28 -18.67 12.47
CA ASN A 201 2.27 -19.56 13.06
C ASN A 201 3.57 -19.69 12.24
N ILE A 202 3.80 -18.80 11.26
CA ILE A 202 4.99 -18.82 10.41
C ILE A 202 6.17 -18.25 11.20
N GLN A 203 7.21 -19.04 11.42
CA GLN A 203 8.35 -18.66 12.27
C GLN A 203 9.47 -18.00 11.48
N LYS A 204 10.13 -17.01 12.08
CA LYS A 204 11.29 -16.34 11.46
C LYS A 204 12.53 -17.21 11.54
N VAL A 205 13.28 -17.28 10.43
CA VAL A 205 14.59 -17.90 10.37
C VAL A 205 15.61 -17.00 9.68
N SER A 206 16.90 -17.25 9.85
CA SER A 206 17.96 -16.53 9.15
C SER A 206 17.91 -16.81 7.64
N PRO A 207 18.43 -15.91 6.77
CA PRO A 207 18.54 -16.19 5.34
C PRO A 207 19.35 -17.45 5.03
N GLU A 208 20.38 -17.75 5.81
CA GLU A 208 21.20 -18.95 5.68
C GLU A 208 20.41 -20.23 6.04
N ASP A 209 19.75 -20.24 7.19
CA ASP A 209 18.91 -21.37 7.59
C ASP A 209 17.77 -21.62 6.61
N PHE A 210 17.17 -20.55 6.08
CA PHE A 210 16.13 -20.64 5.06
C PHE A 210 16.59 -21.37 3.80
N LEU A 211 17.84 -21.17 3.38
CA LEU A 211 18.40 -21.81 2.19
C LEU A 211 18.77 -23.28 2.42
N TYR A 212 19.35 -23.59 3.58
CA TYR A 212 20.08 -24.86 3.77
C TYR A 212 19.43 -25.80 4.77
N LYS A 213 18.45 -25.35 5.58
CA LYS A 213 17.78 -26.24 6.55
C LYS A 213 16.38 -26.63 6.06
N GLU A 214 15.98 -27.83 6.45
CA GLU A 214 14.60 -28.31 6.37
C GLU A 214 13.87 -28.03 7.68
N PHE A 215 12.57 -27.78 7.58
CA PHE A 215 11.71 -27.46 8.72
C PHE A 215 10.46 -28.34 8.69
N ASN A 216 9.95 -28.69 9.85
CA ASN A 216 8.68 -29.40 10.00
C ASN A 216 7.51 -28.47 10.34
N PHE A 217 7.72 -27.17 10.25
CA PHE A 217 6.74 -26.08 10.47
C PHE A 217 6.95 -24.97 9.42
N PRO A 218 5.95 -24.10 9.18
CA PRO A 218 6.08 -22.98 8.26
C PRO A 218 7.12 -21.95 8.74
N VAL A 219 7.96 -21.47 7.82
CA VAL A 219 8.99 -20.47 8.12
C VAL A 219 8.97 -19.32 7.15
N TYR A 220 9.48 -18.16 7.60
CA TYR A 220 9.79 -17.05 6.70
C TYR A 220 11.18 -16.49 6.96
N THR A 221 11.74 -15.89 5.93
CA THR A 221 12.91 -15.02 6.06
C THR A 221 12.64 -13.66 5.44
N GLN A 222 13.22 -12.63 6.03
CA GLN A 222 13.21 -11.27 5.49
C GLN A 222 14.61 -10.91 5.03
N LEU A 223 14.71 -10.57 3.74
CA LEU A 223 15.96 -10.27 3.07
C LEU A 223 16.17 -8.76 2.98
N ASP A 224 17.39 -8.32 3.28
CA ASP A 224 17.87 -7.01 2.86
C ASP A 224 18.45 -7.10 1.43
N VAL A 225 18.69 -5.95 0.79
CA VAL A 225 19.09 -5.90 -0.62
C VAL A 225 20.40 -6.66 -0.89
N GLU A 226 21.32 -6.66 0.04
CA GLU A 226 22.61 -7.39 -0.03
C GLU A 226 22.47 -8.92 -0.04
N ASP A 227 21.33 -9.44 0.44
CA ASP A 227 21.08 -10.88 0.42
C ASP A 227 20.74 -11.42 -0.97
N TYR A 228 20.19 -10.55 -1.86
CA TYR A 228 19.68 -10.97 -3.17
C TYR A 228 20.18 -10.11 -4.36
N VAL A 229 21.14 -9.20 -4.11
CA VAL A 229 21.81 -8.41 -5.14
C VAL A 229 23.31 -8.46 -4.91
N SER A 230 24.09 -8.60 -5.97
CA SER A 230 25.56 -8.54 -5.93
C SER A 230 26.10 -7.58 -6.97
N ARG A 231 27.32 -7.12 -6.78
CA ARG A 231 28.06 -6.32 -7.77
C ARG A 231 28.57 -7.21 -8.90
N LYS A 232 28.49 -6.74 -10.13
CA LYS A 232 29.01 -7.44 -11.31
C LYS A 232 30.54 -7.52 -11.34
N ASP A 233 31.23 -6.59 -10.66
CA ASP A 233 32.69 -6.56 -10.55
C ASP A 233 33.26 -7.39 -9.38
N ASN A 234 32.41 -8.19 -8.71
CA ASN A 234 32.71 -9.07 -7.58
C ASN A 234 33.31 -8.36 -6.34
N LYS A 235 33.25 -7.03 -6.26
CA LYS A 235 33.62 -6.30 -5.04
C LYS A 235 32.54 -6.42 -3.97
N SER A 236 32.90 -6.06 -2.74
CA SER A 236 31.96 -6.03 -1.62
C SER A 236 30.74 -5.13 -1.94
N PHE A 237 29.56 -5.56 -1.50
CA PHE A 237 28.33 -4.79 -1.69
C PHE A 237 28.37 -3.51 -0.83
N ASP A 238 27.99 -2.39 -1.43
CA ASP A 238 27.77 -1.11 -0.74
C ASP A 238 26.35 -0.67 -0.97
N LYS A 239 25.56 -0.66 0.10
CA LYS A 239 24.14 -0.32 0.08
C LYS A 239 23.86 1.11 -0.36
N SER A 240 24.72 2.05 0.07
CA SER A 240 24.60 3.46 -0.28
C SER A 240 24.90 3.68 -1.77
N ALA A 241 25.96 3.07 -2.27
CA ALA A 241 26.31 3.10 -3.69
C ALA A 241 25.20 2.48 -4.55
N PHE A 242 24.63 1.34 -4.14
CA PHE A 242 23.52 0.70 -4.84
C PHE A 242 22.28 1.61 -4.94
N PHE A 243 21.90 2.28 -3.86
CA PHE A 243 20.74 3.18 -3.89
C PHE A 243 20.96 4.44 -4.74
N ASN A 244 22.21 4.89 -4.88
CA ASN A 244 22.55 6.00 -5.76
C ASN A 244 22.62 5.58 -7.23
N ASP A 245 23.27 4.45 -7.51
CA ASP A 245 23.36 3.89 -8.87
C ASP A 245 23.36 2.34 -8.83
N PRO A 246 22.22 1.72 -9.16
CA PRO A 246 22.10 0.25 -9.16
C PRO A 246 22.62 -0.43 -10.42
N THR A 247 23.07 0.30 -11.45
CA THR A 247 23.36 -0.26 -12.80
C THR A 247 24.47 -1.31 -12.82
N GLY A 248 25.45 -1.19 -11.95
CA GLY A 248 26.58 -2.13 -11.81
C GLY A 248 26.28 -3.42 -11.06
N HIS A 249 25.00 -3.76 -10.85
CA HIS A 249 24.59 -4.87 -10.01
C HIS A 249 23.77 -5.93 -10.77
N SER A 250 23.66 -7.11 -10.19
CA SER A 250 22.88 -8.25 -10.70
C SER A 250 22.11 -8.93 -9.59
N SER A 251 20.99 -9.56 -9.94
CA SER A 251 20.19 -10.33 -8.98
C SER A 251 20.86 -11.67 -8.66
N THR A 252 20.85 -12.03 -7.39
CA THR A 252 21.20 -13.37 -6.88
C THR A 252 20.00 -14.06 -6.22
N PHE A 253 18.78 -13.56 -6.49
CA PHE A 253 17.55 -14.01 -5.86
C PHE A 253 17.19 -15.46 -6.21
N MET A 254 17.70 -16.00 -7.33
CA MET A 254 17.37 -17.34 -7.79
C MET A 254 17.65 -18.43 -6.74
N LYS A 255 18.64 -18.25 -5.87
CA LYS A 255 18.91 -19.17 -4.75
C LYS A 255 17.71 -19.31 -3.80
N TYR A 256 16.98 -18.22 -3.55
CA TYR A 256 15.76 -18.22 -2.75
C TYR A 256 14.55 -18.75 -3.53
N ALA A 257 14.45 -18.43 -4.82
CA ALA A 257 13.36 -18.88 -5.67
C ALA A 257 13.29 -20.40 -5.82
N LYS A 258 14.43 -21.10 -5.64
CA LYS A 258 14.52 -22.57 -5.70
C LYS A 258 13.93 -23.27 -4.47
N VAL A 259 13.84 -22.57 -3.33
CA VAL A 259 13.44 -23.18 -2.05
C VAL A 259 12.19 -22.54 -1.44
N ALA A 260 11.81 -21.35 -1.89
CA ALA A 260 10.63 -20.64 -1.37
C ALA A 260 9.35 -21.09 -2.08
N ASP A 261 8.27 -21.26 -1.32
CA ASP A 261 6.92 -21.51 -1.85
C ASP A 261 6.18 -20.23 -2.18
N LEU A 262 6.46 -19.15 -1.46
CA LEU A 262 5.82 -17.85 -1.63
C LEU A 262 6.83 -16.70 -1.52
N TYR A 263 6.69 -15.71 -2.40
CA TYR A 263 7.48 -14.49 -2.38
C TYR A 263 6.59 -13.26 -2.22
N VAL A 264 6.97 -12.38 -1.26
CA VAL A 264 6.31 -11.10 -1.03
C VAL A 264 7.31 -9.97 -1.24
N ALA A 265 7.17 -9.23 -2.34
CA ALA A 265 8.03 -8.12 -2.71
C ALA A 265 7.66 -6.86 -1.92
N CYS A 266 8.51 -6.45 -0.97
CA CYS A 266 8.30 -5.26 -0.14
C CYS A 266 9.43 -4.23 -0.28
N HIS A 267 10.39 -4.46 -1.17
CA HIS A 267 11.49 -3.54 -1.44
C HIS A 267 11.07 -2.43 -2.41
N TYR A 268 11.79 -1.32 -2.39
CA TYR A 268 11.73 -0.32 -3.46
C TYR A 268 12.49 -0.84 -4.68
N TRP A 269 11.91 -0.69 -5.86
CA TRP A 269 12.55 -1.00 -7.11
C TRP A 269 12.72 0.26 -7.98
N ASP A 270 13.94 0.53 -8.42
CA ASP A 270 14.27 1.55 -9.40
C ASP A 270 14.35 0.90 -10.79
N ASN A 271 13.91 1.60 -11.85
CA ASN A 271 13.92 1.06 -13.22
C ASN A 271 15.33 0.76 -13.77
N ARG A 272 16.37 1.28 -13.12
CA ARG A 272 17.80 0.99 -13.40
C ARG A 272 18.30 -0.23 -12.64
N SER A 273 17.54 -0.68 -11.62
CA SER A 273 17.91 -1.85 -10.81
C SER A 273 17.79 -3.14 -11.62
N PRO A 274 18.59 -4.18 -11.30
CA PRO A 274 18.40 -5.49 -11.91
C PRO A 274 16.99 -6.02 -11.60
N PHE A 275 16.37 -6.70 -12.57
CA PHE A 275 15.17 -7.48 -12.27
C PHE A 275 15.49 -8.52 -11.19
N ILE A 276 14.58 -8.68 -10.22
CA ILE A 276 14.74 -9.69 -9.17
C ILE A 276 14.79 -11.08 -9.81
N PHE A 277 13.90 -11.32 -10.77
CA PHE A 277 13.89 -12.48 -11.68
C PHE A 277 13.16 -12.12 -12.97
N THR A 278 13.41 -12.88 -14.00
CA THR A 278 12.82 -12.72 -15.32
C THR A 278 11.82 -13.84 -15.63
N ARG A 279 11.05 -13.71 -16.71
CA ARG A 279 10.19 -14.80 -17.21
C ARG A 279 10.99 -16.06 -17.52
N LYS A 280 12.24 -15.91 -18.00
CA LYS A 280 13.14 -17.03 -18.28
C LYS A 280 13.53 -17.76 -16.98
N ASP A 281 13.79 -17.01 -15.91
CA ASP A 281 14.11 -17.61 -14.60
C ASP A 281 12.92 -18.42 -14.06
N MET A 282 11.69 -17.96 -14.27
CA MET A 282 10.47 -18.68 -13.87
C MET A 282 10.24 -19.98 -14.65
N GLN A 283 10.88 -20.16 -15.80
CA GLN A 283 10.83 -21.39 -16.59
C GLN A 283 11.93 -22.40 -16.19
N HIS A 284 12.80 -22.02 -15.27
CA HIS A 284 13.87 -22.90 -14.79
C HIS A 284 13.27 -24.11 -14.07
N PRO A 285 13.75 -25.35 -14.33
CA PRO A 285 13.20 -26.57 -13.71
C PRO A 285 13.16 -26.55 -12.19
N ASN A 286 14.10 -25.87 -11.56
CA ASN A 286 14.19 -25.74 -10.11
C ASN A 286 13.47 -24.49 -9.56
N TRP A 287 12.61 -23.83 -10.34
CA TRP A 287 11.79 -22.75 -9.83
C TRP A 287 10.68 -23.33 -8.94
N ASN A 288 10.59 -22.87 -7.69
CA ASN A 288 9.63 -23.42 -6.72
C ASN A 288 8.50 -22.45 -6.35
N ILE A 289 8.72 -21.14 -6.47
CA ILE A 289 7.69 -20.14 -6.07
C ILE A 289 6.38 -20.38 -6.81
N SER A 290 5.34 -20.42 -6.02
CA SER A 290 3.96 -20.67 -6.46
C SER A 290 3.31 -19.45 -7.13
#